data_5e615c1c7543f5c5f5c1c0c908a85981
#
_entry.id   5e615c1c7543f5c5f5c1c0c908a85981
#
_cell.length_a   1.000
_cell.length_b   1.000
_cell.length_c   1.000
_cell.angle_alpha   90.00
_cell.angle_beta   90.00
_cell.angle_gamma   90.00
#
_symmetry.space_group_name_H-M   'P 1'
#
loop_
_entity.id
_entity.type
_entity.pdbx_description
1 polymer ?
#
loop_
_entity_poly.entity_id
_entity_poly.type
_entity_poly.pdbx_seq_one_letter_code
_entity_poly.pdbx_strand_id
1 'polypeptide(L)'
;MTKYIFVTGGVVSSLGKGIVAASLGRLIKNRGLEVTIQKFDPYINIDPGTMSPYQHGEVFVTDDGAEADLDLGHYERFIDINLGKHSTVTSGRVYQSVLQKERRGDYNGGTVQVIPHITNEIKDRIQRAGRETNADVVITEVGGTVGDIESLPFLEAIRQMKTNLGHNNVMYIHCTLIPYIKAAGELKTKPTQHSVKELRSLGIQPNIIVVRTEQEVPQDMKEKLALFCDVQPHEIIESRDAEHLYEVPLNLHAQDIDDIVLDHFGIEAPEADMEEWRELVDKVKNLPNKRKIALVGKYVELQDAYISVVEALKHAGYVYNSDIEINWINAEHVNADNVTALLKDADAILVPGGFGDRGVEGKILATQFARENNVPFLGICLGMQLATIEYARNVLGLKGAHSTELDANTEYPIIDFLPDQNDSVDIGGTLRLGLYPCKLKDGSKASEAYGKELVYERHRHRYEFNNEYREAMEAAGLVFSGTSPDGKLVEIIELPENNFFVACQFHPELVSRPNRPQPLFRDFIGATFK
;
A
#
# COMPACT_ATOMS: atom_id res chain seq x y z
N MET A 1 7.07 10.01 -27.28
CA MET A 1 6.59 8.60 -27.29
C MET A 1 6.89 8.00 -25.94
N THR A 2 5.91 7.43 -25.26
CA THR A 2 6.06 6.82 -23.93
C THR A 2 7.12 5.71 -23.94
N LYS A 3 7.98 5.69 -22.94
CA LYS A 3 9.00 4.68 -22.70
C LYS A 3 8.52 3.65 -21.67
N TYR A 4 8.97 2.42 -21.78
CA TYR A 4 8.50 1.31 -20.95
C TYR A 4 9.67 0.60 -20.28
N ILE A 5 9.62 0.53 -18.96
CA ILE A 5 10.59 -0.20 -18.13
C ILE A 5 9.90 -1.39 -17.51
N PHE A 6 10.45 -2.57 -17.69
CA PHE A 6 9.95 -3.80 -17.09
C PHE A 6 10.91 -4.28 -16.02
N VAL A 7 10.42 -4.34 -14.77
CA VAL A 7 11.18 -4.83 -13.62
C VAL A 7 10.76 -6.27 -13.34
N THR A 8 11.68 -7.20 -13.52
CA THR A 8 11.49 -8.64 -13.26
C THR A 8 12.36 -9.08 -12.09
N GLY A 9 12.10 -10.23 -11.52
CA GLY A 9 12.92 -10.78 -10.44
C GLY A 9 13.15 -12.28 -10.57
N GLY A 10 14.24 -12.72 -10.01
CA GLY A 10 14.58 -14.13 -9.98
C GLY A 10 15.26 -14.53 -8.68
N VAL A 11 15.58 -15.81 -8.55
CA VAL A 11 16.20 -16.47 -7.39
C VAL A 11 15.18 -16.75 -6.26
N VAL A 12 14.61 -15.69 -5.64
CA VAL A 12 13.64 -15.81 -4.51
C VAL A 12 12.62 -14.66 -4.58
N SER A 13 11.52 -14.83 -3.86
CA SER A 13 10.57 -13.75 -3.58
C SER A 13 11.17 -12.70 -2.63
N SER A 14 10.49 -11.57 -2.45
CA SER A 14 10.88 -10.50 -1.49
C SER A 14 12.27 -9.90 -1.72
N LEU A 15 12.73 -9.87 -2.98
CA LEU A 15 14.00 -9.22 -3.37
C LEU A 15 13.96 -7.69 -3.30
N GLY A 16 12.77 -7.11 -3.10
CA GLY A 16 12.60 -5.65 -3.12
C GLY A 16 12.39 -5.07 -4.53
N LYS A 17 11.86 -5.85 -5.50
CA LYS A 17 11.49 -5.34 -6.84
C LYS A 17 10.64 -4.08 -6.77
N GLY A 18 9.60 -4.09 -5.92
CA GLY A 18 8.70 -2.95 -5.72
C GLY A 18 9.42 -1.70 -5.26
N ILE A 19 10.33 -1.85 -4.29
CA ILE A 19 11.14 -0.73 -3.78
C ILE A 19 12.11 -0.21 -4.84
N VAL A 20 12.74 -1.08 -5.61
CA VAL A 20 13.61 -0.67 -6.73
C VAL A 20 12.80 0.08 -7.79
N ALA A 21 11.65 -0.46 -8.20
CA ALA A 21 10.76 0.17 -9.17
C ALA A 21 10.23 1.53 -8.69
N ALA A 22 9.79 1.61 -7.44
CA ALA A 22 9.33 2.85 -6.81
C ALA A 22 10.45 3.89 -6.67
N SER A 23 11.65 3.46 -6.28
CA SER A 23 12.84 4.32 -6.18
C SER A 23 13.22 4.89 -7.53
N LEU A 24 13.26 4.05 -8.58
CA LEU A 24 13.51 4.51 -9.93
C LEU A 24 12.43 5.49 -10.41
N GLY A 25 11.16 5.21 -10.11
CA GLY A 25 10.06 6.13 -10.40
C GLY A 25 10.24 7.50 -9.74
N ARG A 26 10.71 7.53 -8.49
CA ARG A 26 11.06 8.79 -7.79
C ARG A 26 12.18 9.53 -8.51
N LEU A 27 13.26 8.84 -8.88
CA LEU A 27 14.40 9.45 -9.56
C LEU A 27 14.00 10.06 -10.90
N ILE A 28 13.26 9.31 -11.72
CA ILE A 28 12.78 9.78 -13.02
C ILE A 28 11.82 10.98 -12.87
N LYS A 29 10.92 10.94 -11.90
CA LYS A 29 10.05 12.08 -11.59
C LYS A 29 10.84 13.32 -11.19
N ASN A 30 11.87 13.16 -10.36
CA ASN A 30 12.74 14.26 -9.93
C ASN A 30 13.63 14.82 -11.06
N ARG A 31 13.70 14.14 -12.19
CA ARG A 31 14.25 14.68 -13.45
C ARG A 31 13.23 15.47 -14.28
N GLY A 32 12.01 15.66 -13.77
CA GLY A 32 10.95 16.43 -14.41
C GLY A 32 10.13 15.66 -15.44
N LEU A 33 10.18 14.32 -15.44
CA LEU A 33 9.39 13.46 -16.33
C LEU A 33 8.12 12.97 -15.65
N GLU A 34 7.03 12.83 -16.43
CA GLU A 34 5.79 12.22 -15.97
C GLU A 34 5.94 10.70 -15.91
N VAL A 35 5.72 10.12 -14.74
CA VAL A 35 5.89 8.68 -14.46
C VAL A 35 4.61 8.07 -13.98
N THR A 36 4.29 6.89 -14.49
CA THR A 36 3.31 5.99 -13.87
C THR A 36 3.92 4.61 -13.66
N ILE A 37 3.33 3.85 -12.74
CA ILE A 37 3.82 2.51 -12.39
C ILE A 37 2.69 1.52 -12.32
N GLN A 38 2.95 0.27 -12.73
CA GLN A 38 2.02 -0.85 -12.71
C GLN A 38 2.60 -2.03 -11.95
N LYS A 39 1.72 -2.75 -11.26
CA LYS A 39 1.98 -4.07 -10.69
C LYS A 39 1.27 -5.13 -11.50
N PHE A 40 2.00 -6.14 -11.91
CA PHE A 40 1.47 -7.35 -12.54
C PHE A 40 1.56 -8.51 -11.58
N ASP A 41 0.40 -9.03 -11.17
CA ASP A 41 0.29 -10.14 -10.23
C ASP A 41 -0.13 -11.42 -10.96
N PRO A 42 0.69 -12.49 -10.91
CA PRO A 42 0.45 -13.69 -11.70
C PRO A 42 -0.66 -14.61 -11.13
N TYR A 43 -1.22 -14.31 -9.97
CA TYR A 43 -2.30 -15.11 -9.41
C TYR A 43 -3.62 -14.98 -10.20
N ILE A 44 -4.49 -16.01 -10.09
CA ILE A 44 -5.76 -16.12 -10.82
C ILE A 44 -6.90 -15.31 -10.18
N ASN A 45 -6.74 -14.82 -8.97
CA ASN A 45 -7.73 -13.93 -8.36
C ASN A 45 -7.96 -12.69 -9.23
N ILE A 46 -9.20 -12.22 -9.29
CA ILE A 46 -9.56 -10.99 -10.03
C ILE A 46 -8.87 -9.78 -9.39
N ASP A 47 -8.87 -9.75 -8.06
CA ASP A 47 -8.19 -8.77 -7.21
C ASP A 47 -7.90 -9.39 -5.84
N PRO A 48 -7.14 -8.72 -4.94
CA PRO A 48 -6.84 -9.24 -3.62
C PRO A 48 -7.98 -9.03 -2.60
N GLY A 49 -9.10 -8.42 -2.97
CA GLY A 49 -10.15 -8.00 -2.04
C GLY A 49 -10.74 -9.12 -1.19
N THR A 50 -10.76 -10.36 -1.69
CA THR A 50 -11.23 -11.55 -0.98
C THR A 50 -10.12 -12.39 -0.36
N MET A 51 -8.86 -11.99 -0.53
CA MET A 51 -7.72 -12.71 0.01
C MET A 51 -7.55 -12.48 1.52
N SER A 52 -7.04 -13.50 2.21
CA SER A 52 -6.69 -13.36 3.62
C SER A 52 -5.48 -12.43 3.78
N PRO A 53 -5.54 -11.42 4.67
CA PRO A 53 -4.38 -10.58 4.98
C PRO A 53 -3.16 -11.36 5.50
N TYR A 54 -3.35 -12.53 6.09
CA TYR A 54 -2.27 -13.42 6.51
C TYR A 54 -1.48 -14.03 5.35
N GLN A 55 -2.09 -14.13 4.16
CA GLN A 55 -1.44 -14.70 2.97
C GLN A 55 -0.91 -13.61 2.04
N HIS A 56 -1.59 -12.49 1.96
CA HIS A 56 -1.36 -11.47 0.94
C HIS A 56 -0.83 -10.14 1.51
N GLY A 57 -0.95 -9.92 2.82
CA GLY A 57 -0.71 -8.62 3.43
C GLY A 57 -1.89 -7.67 3.28
N GLU A 58 -1.62 -6.38 3.36
CA GLU A 58 -2.63 -5.33 3.22
C GLU A 58 -3.26 -5.31 1.81
N VAL A 59 -4.56 -5.09 1.76
CA VAL A 59 -5.25 -4.74 0.51
C VAL A 59 -5.24 -3.22 0.38
N PHE A 60 -4.47 -2.71 -0.57
CA PHE A 60 -4.40 -1.29 -0.88
C PHE A 60 -5.57 -0.87 -1.76
N VAL A 61 -6.11 0.34 -1.55
CA VAL A 61 -7.22 0.86 -2.36
C VAL A 61 -6.80 2.16 -3.03
N THR A 62 -7.02 2.26 -4.33
CA THR A 62 -6.74 3.45 -5.15
C THR A 62 -7.89 4.46 -5.11
N ASP A 63 -7.66 5.67 -5.62
CA ASP A 63 -8.68 6.73 -5.67
C ASP A 63 -9.94 6.29 -6.42
N ASP A 64 -9.80 5.56 -7.50
CA ASP A 64 -10.90 5.06 -8.35
C ASP A 64 -11.45 3.69 -7.89
N GLY A 65 -11.09 3.24 -6.68
CA GLY A 65 -11.65 2.07 -6.02
C GLY A 65 -11.13 0.73 -6.54
N ALA A 66 -9.89 0.66 -7.04
CA ALA A 66 -9.25 -0.62 -7.26
C ALA A 66 -8.71 -1.19 -5.94
N GLU A 67 -9.04 -2.43 -5.65
CA GLU A 67 -8.34 -3.24 -4.65
C GLU A 67 -7.08 -3.82 -5.29
N ALA A 68 -5.95 -3.65 -4.63
CA ALA A 68 -4.63 -3.92 -5.19
C ALA A 68 -3.65 -4.47 -4.15
N ASP A 69 -2.53 -4.96 -4.63
CA ASP A 69 -1.39 -5.38 -3.83
C ASP A 69 -0.79 -4.22 -3.01
N LEU A 70 -0.21 -4.54 -1.86
CA LEU A 70 0.44 -3.59 -0.96
C LEU A 70 1.59 -2.79 -1.61
N ASP A 71 2.19 -3.33 -2.67
CA ASP A 71 3.25 -2.65 -3.41
C ASP A 71 2.79 -1.31 -3.99
N LEU A 72 1.48 -1.16 -4.33
CA LEU A 72 0.96 0.13 -4.79
C LEU A 72 1.10 1.22 -3.71
N GLY A 73 0.99 0.85 -2.44
CA GLY A 73 1.28 1.77 -1.34
C GLY A 73 2.73 2.24 -1.34
N HIS A 74 3.68 1.34 -1.57
CA HIS A 74 5.08 1.74 -1.73
C HIS A 74 5.29 2.68 -2.92
N TYR A 75 4.67 2.37 -4.06
CA TYR A 75 4.79 3.22 -5.24
C TYR A 75 4.27 4.63 -4.98
N GLU A 76 3.08 4.77 -4.40
CA GLU A 76 2.51 6.06 -4.07
C GLU A 76 3.34 6.84 -3.05
N ARG A 77 3.88 6.17 -2.02
CA ARG A 77 4.73 6.80 -0.99
C ARG A 77 6.06 7.29 -1.54
N PHE A 78 6.71 6.51 -2.41
CA PHE A 78 8.02 6.85 -2.97
C PHE A 78 7.92 7.87 -4.09
N ILE A 79 7.00 7.66 -5.04
CA ILE A 79 6.90 8.52 -6.23
C ILE A 79 6.09 9.79 -5.94
N ASP A 80 5.25 9.77 -4.90
CA ASP A 80 4.28 10.82 -4.57
C ASP A 80 3.33 11.11 -5.74
N ILE A 81 2.67 10.07 -6.20
CA ILE A 81 1.60 10.08 -7.20
C ILE A 81 0.39 9.32 -6.65
N ASN A 82 -0.80 9.56 -7.20
CA ASN A 82 -1.96 8.72 -6.93
C ASN A 82 -2.16 7.75 -8.10
N LEU A 83 -2.35 6.49 -7.76
CA LEU A 83 -2.54 5.40 -8.71
C LEU A 83 -4.01 5.06 -8.91
N GLY A 84 -4.33 4.37 -9.98
CA GLY A 84 -5.68 3.95 -10.34
C GLY A 84 -5.77 2.51 -10.83
N LYS A 85 -6.93 2.13 -11.37
CA LYS A 85 -7.22 0.77 -11.89
C LYS A 85 -6.25 0.29 -12.95
N HIS A 86 -5.62 1.21 -13.70
CA HIS A 86 -4.59 0.88 -14.68
C HIS A 86 -3.28 0.39 -14.04
N SER A 87 -3.08 0.66 -12.76
CA SER A 87 -1.84 0.31 -12.05
C SER A 87 -1.82 -1.09 -11.44
N THR A 88 -2.94 -1.80 -11.43
CA THR A 88 -3.03 -3.18 -10.94
C THR A 88 -3.58 -4.10 -12.00
N VAL A 89 -2.82 -5.14 -12.36
CA VAL A 89 -3.19 -6.12 -13.39
C VAL A 89 -2.92 -7.52 -12.85
N THR A 90 -3.98 -8.32 -12.67
CA THR A 90 -3.87 -9.72 -12.28
C THR A 90 -4.08 -10.65 -13.47
N SER A 91 -3.52 -11.86 -13.42
CA SER A 91 -3.84 -12.90 -14.40
C SER A 91 -5.35 -13.11 -14.51
N GLY A 92 -6.06 -13.15 -13.36
CA GLY A 92 -7.52 -13.32 -13.34
C GLY A 92 -8.26 -12.27 -14.16
N ARG A 93 -7.94 -10.98 -14.00
CA ARG A 93 -8.54 -9.89 -14.79
C ARG A 93 -8.22 -10.01 -16.28
N VAL A 94 -7.01 -10.42 -16.64
CA VAL A 94 -6.61 -10.59 -18.05
C VAL A 94 -7.41 -11.73 -18.68
N TYR A 95 -7.44 -12.90 -18.05
CA TYR A 95 -8.18 -14.05 -18.55
C TYR A 95 -9.69 -13.78 -18.61
N GLN A 96 -10.26 -13.18 -17.56
CA GLN A 96 -11.68 -12.80 -17.55
C GLN A 96 -12.04 -11.90 -18.73
N SER A 97 -11.22 -10.87 -19.02
CA SER A 97 -11.44 -9.97 -20.15
C SER A 97 -11.44 -10.72 -21.47
N VAL A 98 -10.46 -11.60 -21.68
CA VAL A 98 -10.37 -12.38 -22.93
C VAL A 98 -11.52 -13.36 -23.08
N LEU A 99 -11.92 -14.06 -22.01
CA LEU A 99 -13.06 -14.97 -22.00
C LEU A 99 -14.38 -14.23 -22.25
N GLN A 100 -14.56 -13.03 -21.68
CA GLN A 100 -15.74 -12.21 -21.96
C GLN A 100 -15.79 -11.75 -23.43
N LYS A 101 -14.65 -11.38 -24.02
CA LYS A 101 -14.55 -11.05 -25.47
C LYS A 101 -14.88 -12.27 -26.33
N GLU A 102 -14.40 -13.46 -25.96
CA GLU A 102 -14.75 -14.71 -26.68
C GLU A 102 -16.26 -14.97 -26.62
N ARG A 103 -16.88 -14.88 -25.46
CA ARG A 103 -18.34 -15.07 -25.29
C ARG A 103 -19.17 -14.08 -26.07
N ARG A 104 -18.70 -12.85 -26.28
CA ARG A 104 -19.37 -11.86 -27.15
C ARG A 104 -19.15 -12.06 -28.62
N GLY A 105 -18.23 -12.95 -29.02
CA GLY A 105 -17.90 -13.20 -30.44
C GLY A 105 -16.87 -12.22 -31.03
N ASP A 106 -16.16 -11.46 -30.22
CA ASP A 106 -15.20 -10.43 -30.67
C ASP A 106 -14.04 -11.02 -31.50
N TYR A 107 -13.82 -12.34 -31.42
CA TYR A 107 -12.77 -13.05 -32.15
C TYR A 107 -13.28 -13.73 -33.45
N ASN A 108 -14.51 -13.46 -33.86
CA ASN A 108 -15.09 -13.92 -35.14
C ASN A 108 -14.95 -15.45 -35.36
N GLY A 109 -15.10 -16.27 -34.33
CA GLY A 109 -15.00 -17.73 -34.39
C GLY A 109 -13.57 -18.29 -34.45
N GLY A 110 -12.57 -17.44 -34.30
CA GLY A 110 -11.17 -17.87 -34.21
C GLY A 110 -10.86 -18.65 -32.92
N THR A 111 -9.86 -19.54 -32.97
CA THR A 111 -9.37 -20.23 -31.78
C THR A 111 -8.62 -19.25 -30.88
N VAL A 112 -9.11 -19.06 -29.66
CA VAL A 112 -8.49 -18.15 -28.66
C VAL A 112 -7.39 -18.89 -27.92
N GLN A 113 -6.19 -18.31 -27.89
CA GLN A 113 -4.96 -18.91 -27.31
C GLN A 113 -4.22 -17.89 -26.44
N VAL A 114 -3.26 -18.37 -25.63
CA VAL A 114 -2.41 -17.48 -24.83
C VAL A 114 -1.68 -16.49 -25.74
N ILE A 115 -1.05 -16.99 -26.80
CA ILE A 115 -0.48 -16.15 -27.86
C ILE A 115 -1.41 -16.29 -29.09
N PRO A 116 -1.97 -15.20 -29.63
CA PRO A 116 -1.71 -13.79 -29.28
C PRO A 116 -2.73 -13.15 -28.31
N HIS A 117 -3.80 -13.83 -27.89
CA HIS A 117 -4.97 -13.16 -27.31
C HIS A 117 -4.70 -12.67 -25.87
N ILE A 118 -4.14 -13.52 -24.99
CA ILE A 118 -3.76 -13.13 -23.64
C ILE A 118 -2.61 -12.12 -23.68
N THR A 119 -1.58 -12.38 -24.49
CA THR A 119 -0.44 -11.46 -24.60
C THR A 119 -0.83 -10.10 -25.17
N ASN A 120 -1.76 -10.03 -26.12
CA ASN A 120 -2.27 -8.76 -26.65
C ASN A 120 -3.08 -8.00 -25.59
N GLU A 121 -3.90 -8.67 -24.79
CA GLU A 121 -4.63 -8.04 -23.68
C GLU A 121 -3.65 -7.44 -22.64
N ILE A 122 -2.58 -8.16 -22.31
CA ILE A 122 -1.54 -7.67 -21.40
C ILE A 122 -0.85 -6.43 -21.99
N LYS A 123 -0.42 -6.50 -23.26
CA LYS A 123 0.25 -5.37 -23.94
C LYS A 123 -0.66 -4.14 -24.04
N ASP A 124 -1.95 -4.31 -24.31
CA ASP A 124 -2.92 -3.20 -24.34
C ASP A 124 -3.02 -2.54 -22.96
N ARG A 125 -3.06 -3.32 -21.87
CA ARG A 125 -3.08 -2.77 -20.50
C ARG A 125 -1.82 -1.99 -20.15
N ILE A 126 -0.63 -2.44 -20.60
CA ILE A 126 0.62 -1.70 -20.44
C ILE A 126 0.54 -0.35 -21.17
N GLN A 127 0.16 -0.37 -22.44
CA GLN A 127 0.10 0.85 -23.24
C GLN A 127 -1.02 1.79 -22.79
N ARG A 128 -2.13 1.24 -22.29
CA ARG A 128 -3.24 2.02 -21.75
C ARG A 128 -2.82 2.86 -20.54
N ALA A 129 -2.04 2.29 -19.63
CA ALA A 129 -1.52 3.05 -18.50
C ALA A 129 -0.77 4.31 -18.95
N GLY A 130 0.13 4.19 -19.93
CA GLY A 130 0.82 5.35 -20.48
C GLY A 130 -0.10 6.38 -21.13
N ARG A 131 -1.13 5.91 -21.89
CA ARG A 131 -2.09 6.81 -22.55
C ARG A 131 -3.00 7.54 -21.55
N GLU A 132 -3.53 6.83 -20.55
CA GLU A 132 -4.49 7.39 -19.58
C GLU A 132 -3.82 8.38 -18.62
N THR A 133 -2.53 8.21 -18.33
CA THR A 133 -1.78 9.09 -17.45
C THR A 133 -0.93 10.14 -18.17
N ASN A 134 -0.85 10.10 -19.50
CA ASN A 134 0.09 10.90 -20.31
C ASN A 134 1.55 10.76 -19.85
N ALA A 135 1.93 9.60 -19.33
CA ALA A 135 3.25 9.36 -18.80
C ALA A 135 4.33 9.34 -19.89
N ASP A 136 5.48 9.98 -19.61
CA ASP A 136 6.69 9.84 -20.40
C ASP A 136 7.31 8.47 -20.22
N VAL A 137 7.23 7.94 -18.99
CA VAL A 137 7.78 6.63 -18.62
C VAL A 137 6.73 5.81 -17.86
N VAL A 138 6.50 4.58 -18.31
CA VAL A 138 5.71 3.55 -17.61
C VAL A 138 6.67 2.52 -17.05
N ILE A 139 6.64 2.33 -15.74
CA ILE A 139 7.37 1.26 -15.06
C ILE A 139 6.36 0.14 -14.78
N THR A 140 6.68 -1.09 -15.17
CA THR A 140 5.84 -2.26 -14.87
C THR A 140 6.65 -3.27 -14.07
N GLU A 141 6.26 -3.49 -12.82
CA GLU A 141 6.80 -4.58 -12.02
C GLU A 141 6.07 -5.88 -12.30
N VAL A 142 6.81 -6.89 -12.71
CA VAL A 142 6.25 -8.24 -12.92
C VAL A 142 6.41 -9.03 -11.62
N GLY A 143 5.28 -9.38 -11.02
CA GLY A 143 5.20 -10.22 -9.82
C GLY A 143 5.68 -11.66 -10.08
N GLY A 144 5.96 -12.38 -8.99
CA GLY A 144 6.52 -13.73 -9.04
C GLY A 144 8.02 -13.75 -9.33
N THR A 145 8.52 -14.94 -9.60
CA THR A 145 9.93 -15.21 -9.88
C THR A 145 10.06 -15.73 -11.32
N VAL A 146 11.09 -15.29 -12.05
CA VAL A 146 11.37 -15.80 -13.39
C VAL A 146 11.63 -17.31 -13.28
N GLY A 147 10.87 -18.10 -14.06
CA GLY A 147 10.80 -19.54 -13.96
C GLY A 147 9.45 -20.07 -13.43
N ASP A 148 8.66 -19.21 -12.76
CA ASP A 148 7.31 -19.58 -12.32
C ASP A 148 6.36 -19.69 -13.53
N ILE A 149 5.56 -20.75 -13.56
CA ILE A 149 4.61 -21.02 -14.65
C ILE A 149 3.60 -19.88 -14.80
N GLU A 150 3.13 -19.37 -13.68
CA GLU A 150 2.11 -18.32 -13.61
C GLU A 150 2.54 -17.01 -14.26
N SER A 151 3.84 -16.71 -14.26
CA SER A 151 4.38 -15.46 -14.80
C SER A 151 4.64 -15.51 -16.31
N LEU A 152 4.64 -16.69 -16.93
CA LEU A 152 5.01 -16.87 -18.34
C LEU A 152 4.22 -15.99 -19.32
N PRO A 153 2.88 -15.83 -19.22
CA PRO A 153 2.14 -14.97 -20.15
C PRO A 153 2.57 -13.49 -20.05
N PHE A 154 2.89 -13.01 -18.84
CA PHE A 154 3.40 -11.65 -18.64
C PHE A 154 4.80 -11.50 -19.24
N LEU A 155 5.70 -12.44 -18.99
CA LEU A 155 7.06 -12.41 -19.54
C LEU A 155 7.06 -12.46 -21.05
N GLU A 156 6.21 -13.31 -21.66
CA GLU A 156 6.04 -13.36 -23.11
C GLU A 156 5.48 -12.05 -23.68
N ALA A 157 4.49 -11.43 -23.00
CA ALA A 157 3.93 -10.16 -23.44
C ALA A 157 4.98 -9.05 -23.43
N ILE A 158 5.76 -8.90 -22.35
CA ILE A 158 6.80 -7.86 -22.26
C ILE A 158 7.95 -8.11 -23.25
N ARG A 159 8.30 -9.38 -23.53
CA ARG A 159 9.24 -9.72 -24.58
C ARG A 159 8.77 -9.20 -25.95
N GLN A 160 7.49 -9.40 -26.28
CA GLN A 160 6.88 -8.91 -27.51
C GLN A 160 6.85 -7.39 -27.60
N MET A 161 6.73 -6.67 -26.47
CA MET A 161 6.71 -5.19 -26.43
C MET A 161 7.96 -4.60 -27.09
N LYS A 162 9.14 -5.19 -26.85
CA LYS A 162 10.38 -4.72 -27.46
C LYS A 162 10.37 -4.79 -28.99
N THR A 163 9.78 -5.85 -29.55
CA THR A 163 9.61 -6.01 -31.00
C THR A 163 8.56 -5.04 -31.54
N ASN A 164 7.47 -4.80 -30.81
CA ASN A 164 6.39 -3.94 -31.26
C ASN A 164 6.74 -2.44 -31.21
N LEU A 165 7.49 -2.00 -30.20
CA LEU A 165 7.76 -0.59 -29.93
C LEU A 165 9.17 -0.14 -30.34
N GLY A 166 10.08 -1.10 -30.58
CA GLY A 166 11.47 -0.83 -30.87
C GLY A 166 12.38 -0.82 -29.62
N HIS A 167 13.65 -1.14 -29.82
CA HIS A 167 14.63 -1.34 -28.76
C HIS A 167 14.82 -0.11 -27.86
N ASN A 168 14.79 1.09 -28.43
CA ASN A 168 15.01 2.35 -27.70
C ASN A 168 13.77 2.84 -26.93
N ASN A 169 12.69 2.06 -26.91
CA ASN A 169 11.47 2.41 -26.19
C ASN A 169 11.12 1.41 -25.07
N VAL A 170 11.92 0.35 -24.94
CA VAL A 170 11.71 -0.71 -23.94
C VAL A 170 13.03 -1.05 -23.26
N MET A 171 12.99 -1.10 -21.92
CA MET A 171 14.12 -1.49 -21.08
C MET A 171 13.70 -2.61 -20.12
N TYR A 172 14.60 -3.54 -19.85
CA TYR A 172 14.43 -4.60 -18.86
C TYR A 172 15.42 -4.45 -17.72
N ILE A 173 14.90 -4.38 -16.50
CA ILE A 173 15.67 -4.40 -15.26
C ILE A 173 15.39 -5.72 -14.55
N HIS A 174 16.43 -6.44 -14.18
CA HIS A 174 16.30 -7.73 -13.52
C HIS A 174 16.88 -7.70 -12.12
N CYS A 175 16.01 -7.90 -11.11
CA CYS A 175 16.40 -7.95 -9.71
C CYS A 175 16.82 -9.38 -9.33
N THR A 176 17.99 -9.53 -8.70
CA THR A 176 18.56 -10.80 -8.30
C THR A 176 19.17 -10.72 -6.91
N LEU A 177 19.75 -11.82 -6.44
CA LEU A 177 20.39 -11.94 -5.14
C LEU A 177 21.86 -12.38 -5.28
N ILE A 178 22.75 -11.68 -4.57
CA ILE A 178 24.11 -12.13 -4.29
C ILE A 178 24.20 -12.46 -2.80
N PRO A 179 23.97 -13.71 -2.40
CA PRO A 179 24.03 -14.10 -1.01
C PRO A 179 25.45 -14.11 -0.47
N TYR A 180 25.63 -13.68 0.77
CA TYR A 180 26.84 -13.90 1.54
C TYR A 180 26.76 -15.24 2.28
N ILE A 181 27.67 -16.15 1.97
CA ILE A 181 27.71 -17.45 2.63
C ILE A 181 28.64 -17.36 3.83
N LYS A 182 28.09 -17.17 5.02
CA LYS A 182 28.86 -17.00 6.27
C LYS A 182 29.91 -18.08 6.50
N ALA A 183 29.57 -19.36 6.23
CA ALA A 183 30.48 -20.49 6.39
C ALA A 183 31.70 -20.43 5.43
N ALA A 184 31.56 -19.82 4.27
CA ALA A 184 32.62 -19.67 3.27
C ALA A 184 33.31 -18.29 3.34
N GLY A 185 32.72 -17.32 4.05
CA GLY A 185 33.23 -15.96 4.14
C GLY A 185 33.21 -15.19 2.81
N GLU A 186 32.31 -15.53 1.90
CA GLU A 186 32.30 -14.93 0.55
C GLU A 186 30.90 -14.73 -0.04
N LEU A 187 30.80 -13.76 -0.94
CA LEU A 187 29.64 -13.53 -1.80
C LEU A 187 29.59 -14.54 -2.96
N LYS A 188 28.39 -14.96 -3.36
CA LYS A 188 28.17 -15.95 -4.43
C LYS A 188 27.37 -15.38 -5.59
N THR A 189 28.00 -15.33 -6.78
CA THR A 189 27.39 -14.84 -8.02
C THR A 189 26.53 -15.85 -8.78
N LYS A 190 26.62 -17.14 -8.46
CA LYS A 190 25.91 -18.20 -9.17
C LYS A 190 24.39 -18.02 -9.21
N PRO A 191 23.69 -17.64 -8.12
CA PRO A 191 22.24 -17.42 -8.17
C PRO A 191 21.85 -16.37 -9.21
N THR A 192 22.57 -15.24 -9.27
CA THR A 192 22.37 -14.17 -10.28
C THR A 192 22.59 -14.70 -11.69
N GLN A 193 23.70 -15.42 -11.94
CA GLN A 193 23.99 -15.99 -13.26
C GLN A 193 22.90 -16.95 -13.74
N HIS A 194 22.39 -17.80 -12.85
CA HIS A 194 21.31 -18.75 -13.18
C HIS A 194 19.99 -18.02 -13.47
N SER A 195 19.65 -17.03 -12.67
CA SER A 195 18.43 -16.23 -12.85
C SER A 195 18.45 -15.47 -14.19
N VAL A 196 19.55 -14.83 -14.54
CA VAL A 196 19.70 -14.15 -15.83
C VAL A 196 19.67 -15.15 -16.99
N LYS A 197 20.29 -16.33 -16.83
CA LYS A 197 20.21 -17.39 -17.85
C LYS A 197 18.77 -17.83 -18.09
N GLU A 198 17.97 -17.99 -17.02
CA GLU A 198 16.57 -18.35 -17.14
C GLU A 198 15.78 -17.26 -17.88
N LEU A 199 15.95 -15.99 -17.52
CA LEU A 199 15.30 -14.86 -18.21
C LEU A 199 15.67 -14.82 -19.71
N ARG A 200 16.95 -15.04 -20.02
CA ARG A 200 17.45 -15.10 -21.41
C ARG A 200 16.87 -16.28 -22.20
N SER A 201 16.58 -17.42 -21.55
CA SER A 201 15.95 -18.56 -22.20
C SER A 201 14.53 -18.23 -22.68
N LEU A 202 13.88 -17.25 -22.06
CA LEU A 202 12.58 -16.70 -22.48
C LEU A 202 12.73 -15.61 -23.57
N GLY A 203 13.94 -15.31 -24.03
CA GLY A 203 14.20 -14.28 -25.04
C GLY A 203 14.27 -12.86 -24.51
N ILE A 204 14.47 -12.68 -23.22
CA ILE A 204 14.62 -11.35 -22.57
C ILE A 204 16.07 -11.17 -22.12
N GLN A 205 16.79 -10.22 -22.72
CA GLN A 205 18.10 -9.80 -22.25
C GLN A 205 17.92 -8.58 -21.34
N PRO A 206 18.32 -8.63 -20.05
CA PRO A 206 18.25 -7.47 -19.18
C PRO A 206 19.24 -6.38 -19.64
N ASN A 207 18.84 -5.13 -19.47
CA ASN A 207 19.70 -3.96 -19.68
C ASN A 207 20.42 -3.58 -18.39
N ILE A 208 19.76 -3.71 -17.25
CA ILE A 208 20.31 -3.45 -15.92
C ILE A 208 20.03 -4.69 -15.04
N ILE A 209 21.01 -5.06 -14.24
CA ILE A 209 20.87 -6.07 -13.21
C ILE A 209 20.99 -5.39 -11.85
N VAL A 210 19.91 -5.42 -11.06
CA VAL A 210 19.93 -4.94 -9.68
C VAL A 210 20.18 -6.12 -8.76
N VAL A 211 21.29 -6.10 -8.04
CA VAL A 211 21.68 -7.20 -7.16
C VAL A 211 21.42 -6.83 -5.69
N ARG A 212 20.49 -7.53 -5.06
CA ARG A 212 20.33 -7.42 -3.61
C ARG A 212 21.48 -8.12 -2.91
N THR A 213 22.05 -7.49 -1.89
CA THR A 213 23.22 -7.99 -1.18
C THR A 213 23.29 -7.40 0.24
N GLU A 214 23.83 -8.16 1.19
CA GLU A 214 24.12 -7.68 2.54
C GLU A 214 25.43 -6.87 2.59
N GLN A 215 26.33 -7.03 1.61
CA GLN A 215 27.67 -6.45 1.59
C GLN A 215 27.94 -5.79 0.25
N GLU A 216 28.96 -4.92 0.23
CA GLU A 216 29.45 -4.33 -1.01
C GLU A 216 29.94 -5.40 -2.00
N VAL A 217 29.57 -5.23 -3.26
CA VAL A 217 30.01 -6.15 -4.35
C VAL A 217 31.32 -5.63 -4.93
N PRO A 218 32.43 -6.36 -4.76
CA PRO A 218 33.74 -5.96 -5.31
C PRO A 218 33.70 -5.76 -6.82
N GLN A 219 34.54 -4.87 -7.33
CA GLN A 219 34.56 -4.52 -8.75
C GLN A 219 34.86 -5.72 -9.66
N ASP A 220 35.78 -6.59 -9.26
CA ASP A 220 36.12 -7.82 -9.99
C ASP A 220 34.91 -8.78 -10.07
N MET A 221 34.04 -8.77 -9.06
CA MET A 221 32.80 -9.53 -9.07
C MET A 221 31.76 -8.91 -10.02
N LYS A 222 31.66 -7.57 -10.09
CA LYS A 222 30.82 -6.87 -11.09
C LYS A 222 31.30 -7.20 -12.50
N GLU A 223 32.59 -7.14 -12.75
CA GLU A 223 33.21 -7.51 -14.05
C GLU A 223 32.91 -8.96 -14.44
N LYS A 224 33.01 -9.87 -13.47
CA LYS A 224 32.63 -11.27 -13.66
C LYS A 224 31.16 -11.44 -14.02
N LEU A 225 30.25 -10.79 -13.28
CA LEU A 225 28.83 -10.82 -13.57
C LEU A 225 28.51 -10.22 -14.93
N ALA A 226 29.13 -9.08 -15.26
CA ALA A 226 28.98 -8.42 -16.55
C ALA A 226 29.28 -9.38 -17.71
N LEU A 227 30.41 -10.11 -17.62
CA LEU A 227 30.81 -11.09 -18.62
C LEU A 227 29.80 -12.24 -18.75
N PHE A 228 29.32 -12.80 -17.63
CA PHE A 228 28.39 -13.93 -17.67
C PHE A 228 26.95 -13.57 -18.05
N CYS A 229 26.55 -12.33 -17.75
CA CYS A 229 25.18 -11.86 -17.96
C CYS A 229 25.01 -10.99 -19.21
N ASP A 230 26.12 -10.73 -19.93
CA ASP A 230 26.14 -9.94 -21.17
C ASP A 230 25.57 -8.51 -20.97
N VAL A 231 26.14 -7.83 -19.97
CA VAL A 231 25.88 -6.42 -19.62
C VAL A 231 27.22 -5.72 -19.35
N GLN A 232 27.20 -4.41 -19.21
CA GLN A 232 28.41 -3.67 -18.81
C GLN A 232 28.55 -3.68 -17.26
N PRO A 233 29.78 -3.55 -16.72
CA PRO A 233 29.97 -3.52 -15.26
C PRO A 233 29.19 -2.41 -14.54
N HIS A 234 29.00 -1.24 -15.16
CA HIS A 234 28.22 -0.13 -14.61
C HIS A 234 26.69 -0.35 -14.66
N GLU A 235 26.22 -1.33 -15.44
CA GLU A 235 24.82 -1.75 -15.49
C GLU A 235 24.47 -2.78 -14.38
N ILE A 236 25.45 -3.12 -13.51
CA ILE A 236 25.24 -3.93 -12.32
C ILE A 236 25.14 -3.02 -11.11
N ILE A 237 23.93 -2.82 -10.64
CA ILE A 237 23.57 -1.89 -9.58
C ILE A 237 23.36 -2.68 -8.27
N GLU A 238 24.00 -2.24 -7.20
CA GLU A 238 23.82 -2.82 -5.88
C GLU A 238 22.58 -2.23 -5.20
N SER A 239 21.72 -3.10 -4.70
CA SER A 239 20.67 -2.75 -3.75
C SER A 239 21.04 -3.39 -2.40
N ARG A 240 21.86 -2.68 -1.62
CA ARG A 240 22.24 -3.14 -0.29
C ARG A 240 21.06 -3.04 0.68
N ASP A 241 21.03 -3.94 1.66
CA ASP A 241 20.07 -3.86 2.75
C ASP A 241 20.26 -2.50 3.45
N ALA A 242 19.19 -1.72 3.49
CA ALA A 242 19.18 -0.39 4.09
C ALA A 242 18.48 -0.45 5.46
N GLU A 243 18.94 0.35 6.41
CA GLU A 243 18.31 0.48 7.72
C GLU A 243 16.93 1.12 7.59
N HIS A 244 16.80 2.09 6.68
CA HIS A 244 15.54 2.75 6.35
C HIS A 244 15.25 2.63 4.86
N LEU A 245 14.03 2.19 4.50
CA LEU A 245 13.65 2.00 3.09
C LEU A 245 13.81 3.27 2.24
N TYR A 246 13.63 4.45 2.84
CA TYR A 246 13.77 5.73 2.14
C TYR A 246 15.23 6.09 1.74
N GLU A 247 16.22 5.30 2.18
CA GLU A 247 17.61 5.43 1.70
C GLU A 247 17.81 4.86 0.29
N VAL A 248 16.96 3.90 -0.11
CA VAL A 248 17.16 3.15 -1.35
C VAL A 248 17.22 4.05 -2.59
N PRO A 249 16.33 5.07 -2.77
CA PRO A 249 16.46 5.99 -3.92
C PRO A 249 17.81 6.69 -3.99
N LEU A 250 18.37 7.14 -2.86
CA LEU A 250 19.69 7.79 -2.81
C LEU A 250 20.82 6.81 -3.15
N ASN A 251 20.72 5.56 -2.65
CA ASN A 251 21.71 4.52 -2.90
C ASN A 251 21.74 4.09 -4.38
N LEU A 252 20.59 4.07 -5.03
CA LEU A 252 20.49 3.77 -6.46
C LEU A 252 20.96 4.95 -7.31
N HIS A 253 20.59 6.18 -6.95
CA HIS A 253 21.04 7.40 -7.63
C HIS A 253 22.56 7.57 -7.57
N ALA A 254 23.18 7.26 -6.44
CA ALA A 254 24.65 7.30 -6.29
C ALA A 254 25.41 6.32 -7.20
N GLN A 255 24.71 5.43 -7.90
CA GLN A 255 25.23 4.49 -8.89
C GLN A 255 24.73 4.81 -10.31
N ASP A 256 24.24 6.03 -10.52
CA ASP A 256 23.84 6.59 -11.83
C ASP A 256 22.73 5.78 -12.55
N ILE A 257 21.87 5.05 -11.81
CA ILE A 257 20.83 4.20 -12.43
C ILE A 257 19.88 4.99 -13.32
N ASP A 258 19.53 6.20 -12.92
CA ASP A 258 18.64 7.09 -13.65
C ASP A 258 19.32 7.65 -14.91
N ASP A 259 20.62 7.94 -14.89
CA ASP A 259 21.39 8.32 -16.07
C ASP A 259 21.45 7.17 -17.09
N ILE A 260 21.75 5.95 -16.64
CA ILE A 260 21.75 4.74 -17.49
C ILE A 260 20.38 4.55 -18.17
N VAL A 261 19.29 4.77 -17.43
CA VAL A 261 17.93 4.67 -17.98
C VAL A 261 17.66 5.74 -19.03
N LEU A 262 17.99 7.00 -18.75
CA LEU A 262 17.78 8.11 -19.69
C LEU A 262 18.63 7.99 -20.94
N ASP A 263 19.89 7.59 -20.80
CA ASP A 263 20.81 7.34 -21.93
C ASP A 263 20.26 6.23 -22.85
N HIS A 264 19.76 5.12 -22.28
CA HIS A 264 19.15 4.05 -23.07
C HIS A 264 17.97 4.55 -23.90
N PHE A 265 17.14 5.43 -23.32
CA PHE A 265 15.98 5.99 -24.01
C PHE A 265 16.30 7.18 -24.92
N GLY A 266 17.50 7.72 -24.85
CA GLY A 266 17.89 8.94 -25.56
C GLY A 266 17.07 10.15 -25.09
N ILE A 267 16.83 10.25 -23.77
CA ILE A 267 16.11 11.36 -23.15
C ILE A 267 17.12 12.32 -22.51
N GLU A 268 17.09 13.57 -22.91
CA GLU A 268 17.82 14.64 -22.24
C GLU A 268 16.92 15.24 -21.15
N ALA A 269 17.39 15.20 -19.91
CA ALA A 269 16.69 15.77 -18.75
C ALA A 269 17.72 16.29 -17.72
N PRO A 270 17.35 17.26 -16.85
CA PRO A 270 18.24 17.72 -15.79
C PRO A 270 18.59 16.59 -14.82
N GLU A 271 19.62 16.80 -14.01
CA GLU A 271 19.89 15.90 -12.87
C GLU A 271 18.70 15.82 -11.92
N ALA A 272 18.56 14.67 -11.25
CA ALA A 272 17.48 14.49 -10.28
C ALA A 272 17.69 15.38 -9.05
N ASP A 273 16.74 16.26 -8.77
CA ASP A 273 16.76 17.04 -7.53
C ASP A 273 16.36 16.13 -6.36
N MET A 274 17.33 15.75 -5.56
CA MET A 274 17.16 14.86 -4.41
C MET A 274 17.35 15.56 -3.06
N GLU A 275 17.32 16.90 -3.01
CA GLU A 275 17.58 17.64 -1.76
C GLU A 275 16.53 17.34 -0.70
N GLU A 276 15.24 17.50 -1.02
CA GLU A 276 14.13 17.19 -0.09
C GLU A 276 14.23 15.73 0.41
N TRP A 277 14.61 14.80 -0.46
CA TRP A 277 14.73 13.40 -0.11
C TRP A 277 15.94 13.12 0.80
N ARG A 278 17.06 13.81 0.61
CA ARG A 278 18.22 13.75 1.52
C ARG A 278 17.87 14.28 2.90
N GLU A 279 17.20 15.43 2.97
CA GLU A 279 16.74 16.01 4.24
C GLU A 279 15.80 15.04 4.98
N LEU A 280 14.87 14.39 4.26
CA LEU A 280 14.01 13.36 4.83
C LEU A 280 14.81 12.20 5.41
N VAL A 281 15.75 11.65 4.66
CA VAL A 281 16.58 10.51 5.09
C VAL A 281 17.44 10.88 6.30
N ASP A 282 18.08 12.05 6.27
CA ASP A 282 18.89 12.55 7.38
C ASP A 282 18.05 12.72 8.65
N LYS A 283 16.82 13.21 8.51
CA LYS A 283 15.87 13.32 9.61
C LYS A 283 15.49 11.97 10.18
N VAL A 284 15.13 11.01 9.32
CA VAL A 284 14.70 9.66 9.73
C VAL A 284 15.81 8.91 10.48
N LYS A 285 17.06 9.10 10.08
CA LYS A 285 18.23 8.51 10.75
C LYS A 285 18.53 9.10 12.13
N ASN A 286 18.06 10.30 12.41
CA ASN A 286 18.45 11.08 13.58
C ASN A 286 17.23 11.50 14.42
N LEU A 287 16.26 10.61 14.67
CA LEU A 287 15.08 10.90 15.48
C LEU A 287 15.42 10.83 16.98
N PRO A 288 15.42 11.96 17.73
CA PRO A 288 15.88 11.99 19.11
C PRO A 288 14.86 11.49 20.13
N ASN A 289 13.59 11.49 19.78
CA ASN A 289 12.51 11.11 20.68
C ASN A 289 11.90 9.77 20.26
N LYS A 290 11.17 9.14 21.19
CA LYS A 290 10.38 7.93 20.93
C LYS A 290 8.97 8.08 21.45
N ARG A 291 8.01 7.45 20.76
CA ARG A 291 6.62 7.31 21.21
C ARG A 291 6.16 5.87 21.03
N LYS A 292 5.47 5.37 22.04
CA LYS A 292 4.93 3.99 22.06
C LYS A 292 3.48 4.01 21.68
N ILE A 293 3.15 3.42 20.54
CA ILE A 293 1.77 3.34 20.06
C ILE A 293 1.28 1.91 20.21
N ALA A 294 0.21 1.70 21.00
CA ALA A 294 -0.46 0.42 21.05
C ALA A 294 -1.37 0.25 19.83
N LEU A 295 -1.00 -0.65 18.94
CA LEU A 295 -1.82 -1.06 17.80
C LEU A 295 -2.59 -2.31 18.19
N VAL A 296 -3.90 -2.15 18.45
CA VAL A 296 -4.79 -3.24 18.88
C VAL A 296 -5.51 -3.81 17.67
N GLY A 297 -4.91 -4.82 17.06
CA GLY A 297 -5.34 -5.42 15.81
C GLY A 297 -5.58 -6.92 15.88
N LYS A 298 -6.09 -7.49 14.79
CA LYS A 298 -6.29 -8.95 14.68
C LYS A 298 -5.27 -9.65 13.77
N TYR A 299 -4.51 -8.90 12.97
CA TYR A 299 -3.50 -9.44 12.05
C TYR A 299 -2.07 -9.11 12.48
N VAL A 300 -1.83 -9.00 13.78
CA VAL A 300 -0.57 -8.49 14.35
C VAL A 300 0.62 -9.44 14.17
N GLU A 301 0.37 -10.72 13.84
CA GLU A 301 1.42 -11.70 13.55
C GLU A 301 2.07 -11.47 12.17
N LEU A 302 1.36 -10.85 11.23
CA LEU A 302 1.88 -10.43 9.94
C LEU A 302 1.83 -8.90 9.83
N GLN A 303 2.95 -8.25 10.04
CA GLN A 303 3.05 -6.79 10.06
C GLN A 303 2.66 -6.15 8.72
N ASP A 304 2.89 -6.83 7.60
CA ASP A 304 2.50 -6.39 6.26
C ASP A 304 0.98 -6.20 6.11
N ALA A 305 0.15 -6.80 6.98
CA ALA A 305 -1.29 -6.57 7.00
C ALA A 305 -1.69 -5.14 7.42
N TYR A 306 -0.78 -4.41 8.05
CA TYR A 306 -0.98 -3.03 8.53
C TYR A 306 0.11 -2.07 8.04
N ILE A 307 0.76 -2.38 6.92
CA ILE A 307 1.93 -1.62 6.47
C ILE A 307 1.64 -0.14 6.26
N SER A 308 0.50 0.23 5.66
CA SER A 308 0.14 1.64 5.47
C SER A 308 -0.16 2.35 6.79
N VAL A 309 -0.74 1.67 7.78
CA VAL A 309 -0.92 2.22 9.14
C VAL A 309 0.43 2.50 9.81
N VAL A 310 1.34 1.53 9.73
CA VAL A 310 2.71 1.65 10.28
C VAL A 310 3.45 2.81 9.64
N GLU A 311 3.42 2.89 8.30
CA GLU A 311 4.08 3.98 7.58
C GLU A 311 3.43 5.35 7.90
N ALA A 312 2.10 5.43 7.97
CA ALA A 312 1.42 6.68 8.35
C ALA A 312 1.78 7.15 9.77
N LEU A 313 1.92 6.23 10.73
CA LEU A 313 2.40 6.52 12.08
C LEU A 313 3.83 7.06 12.06
N LYS A 314 4.74 6.41 11.32
CA LYS A 314 6.13 6.88 11.17
C LYS A 314 6.20 8.24 10.50
N HIS A 315 5.46 8.46 9.40
CA HIS A 315 5.41 9.76 8.74
C HIS A 315 4.96 10.88 9.69
N ALA A 316 3.95 10.61 10.52
CA ALA A 316 3.53 11.54 11.57
C ALA A 316 4.62 11.75 12.61
N GLY A 317 5.31 10.69 13.03
CA GLY A 317 6.45 10.76 13.94
C GLY A 317 7.58 11.66 13.43
N TYR A 318 7.85 11.64 12.14
CA TYR A 318 8.88 12.50 11.52
C TYR A 318 8.60 13.99 11.71
N VAL A 319 7.32 14.41 11.71
CA VAL A 319 6.95 15.82 11.98
C VAL A 319 7.42 16.25 13.38
N TYR A 320 7.31 15.37 14.36
CA TYR A 320 7.64 15.63 15.74
C TYR A 320 9.03 15.14 16.16
N ASN A 321 9.91 14.84 15.19
CA ASN A 321 11.25 14.29 15.41
C ASN A 321 11.24 13.08 16.36
N SER A 322 10.30 12.18 16.14
CA SER A 322 10.05 11.01 17.00
C SER A 322 10.03 9.72 16.19
N ASP A 323 10.80 8.75 16.65
CA ASP A 323 10.68 7.36 16.25
C ASP A 323 9.42 6.74 16.87
N ILE A 324 8.70 5.94 16.11
CA ILE A 324 7.46 5.30 16.55
C ILE A 324 7.72 3.82 16.84
N GLU A 325 7.66 3.50 18.12
CA GLU A 325 7.69 2.11 18.60
C GLU A 325 6.27 1.56 18.66
N ILE A 326 5.98 0.53 17.86
CA ILE A 326 4.65 -0.07 17.82
C ILE A 326 4.60 -1.26 18.77
N ASN A 327 3.72 -1.15 19.77
CA ASN A 327 3.34 -2.27 20.61
C ASN A 327 2.18 -3.02 19.96
N TRP A 328 2.49 -4.16 19.37
CA TRP A 328 1.54 -5.02 18.67
C TRP A 328 0.70 -5.83 19.66
N ILE A 329 -0.60 -5.55 19.74
CA ILE A 329 -1.51 -6.21 20.67
C ILE A 329 -2.55 -7.00 19.87
N ASN A 330 -2.56 -8.33 20.04
CA ASN A 330 -3.60 -9.17 19.47
C ASN A 330 -4.91 -8.94 20.24
N ALA A 331 -5.90 -8.37 19.54
CA ALA A 331 -7.19 -8.03 20.12
C ALA A 331 -7.96 -9.26 20.67
N GLU A 332 -7.70 -10.46 20.16
CA GLU A 332 -8.32 -11.70 20.64
C GLU A 332 -7.85 -12.06 22.08
N HIS A 333 -6.71 -11.57 22.50
CA HIS A 333 -6.14 -11.81 23.82
C HIS A 333 -6.47 -10.72 24.84
N VAL A 334 -7.10 -9.61 24.42
CA VAL A 334 -7.48 -8.51 25.31
C VAL A 334 -8.79 -8.83 26.01
N ASN A 335 -8.80 -8.71 27.33
CA ASN A 335 -9.98 -8.92 28.19
C ASN A 335 -9.97 -7.91 29.36
N ALA A 336 -11.04 -7.91 30.17
CA ALA A 336 -11.22 -6.97 31.28
C ALA A 336 -10.11 -7.06 32.34
N ASP A 337 -9.52 -8.24 32.52
CA ASP A 337 -8.49 -8.45 33.57
C ASP A 337 -7.11 -7.94 33.15
N ASN A 338 -6.82 -7.89 31.82
CA ASN A 338 -5.47 -7.58 31.32
C ASN A 338 -5.37 -6.27 30.53
N VAL A 339 -6.47 -5.66 30.09
CA VAL A 339 -6.47 -4.46 29.23
C VAL A 339 -5.64 -3.32 29.81
N THR A 340 -5.78 -3.04 31.11
CA THR A 340 -5.00 -2.00 31.79
C THR A 340 -3.50 -2.32 31.79
N ALA A 341 -3.12 -3.56 32.04
CA ALA A 341 -1.71 -3.95 32.03
C ALA A 341 -1.07 -3.85 30.65
N LEU A 342 -1.84 -4.14 29.59
CA LEU A 342 -1.38 -4.09 28.20
C LEU A 342 -1.24 -2.66 27.65
N LEU A 343 -2.07 -1.72 28.12
CA LEU A 343 -2.20 -0.39 27.52
C LEU A 343 -1.63 0.75 28.36
N LYS A 344 -1.38 0.56 29.66
CA LYS A 344 -0.95 1.64 30.60
C LYS A 344 0.31 2.39 30.22
N ASP A 345 1.22 1.74 29.47
CA ASP A 345 2.52 2.31 29.09
C ASP A 345 2.51 2.84 27.62
N ALA A 346 1.35 2.86 26.98
CA ALA A 346 1.19 3.41 25.63
C ALA A 346 0.97 4.92 25.68
N ASP A 347 1.69 5.67 24.84
CA ASP A 347 1.49 7.11 24.66
C ASP A 347 0.19 7.39 23.87
N ALA A 348 -0.23 6.45 23.03
CA ALA A 348 -1.49 6.53 22.27
C ALA A 348 -1.95 5.12 21.84
N ILE A 349 -3.25 4.99 21.52
CA ILE A 349 -3.88 3.73 21.14
C ILE A 349 -4.50 3.88 19.75
N LEU A 350 -4.19 2.95 18.83
CA LEU A 350 -4.77 2.87 17.50
C LEU A 350 -5.52 1.54 17.33
N VAL A 351 -6.78 1.63 16.89
CA VAL A 351 -7.60 0.46 16.52
C VAL A 351 -7.82 0.50 15.00
N PRO A 352 -7.14 -0.38 14.24
CA PRO A 352 -7.21 -0.38 12.79
C PRO A 352 -8.47 -1.07 12.26
N GLY A 353 -8.70 -0.94 10.95
CA GLY A 353 -9.70 -1.68 10.20
C GLY A 353 -9.58 -3.20 10.29
N GLY A 354 -10.51 -3.89 9.68
CA GLY A 354 -10.59 -5.35 9.59
C GLY A 354 -12.01 -5.82 9.36
N PHE A 355 -12.16 -7.10 8.99
CA PHE A 355 -13.45 -7.76 8.75
C PHE A 355 -13.66 -8.94 9.70
N GLY A 356 -14.93 -9.27 9.97
CA GLY A 356 -15.33 -10.40 10.80
C GLY A 356 -15.16 -10.15 12.30
N ASP A 357 -15.63 -11.12 13.10
CA ASP A 357 -15.90 -11.02 14.53
C ASP A 357 -14.69 -11.20 15.46
N ARG A 358 -13.57 -11.74 14.97
CA ARG A 358 -12.38 -11.99 15.80
C ARG A 358 -11.83 -10.72 16.44
N GLY A 359 -11.61 -10.75 17.75
CA GLY A 359 -10.99 -9.67 18.51
C GLY A 359 -11.86 -8.42 18.71
N VAL A 360 -13.13 -8.45 18.37
CA VAL A 360 -14.06 -7.32 18.48
C VAL A 360 -14.16 -6.81 19.91
N GLU A 361 -14.44 -7.69 20.88
CA GLU A 361 -14.57 -7.28 22.28
C GLU A 361 -13.26 -6.72 22.87
N GLY A 362 -12.13 -7.28 22.49
CA GLY A 362 -10.83 -6.72 22.90
C GLY A 362 -10.56 -5.32 22.34
N LYS A 363 -10.98 -5.05 21.10
CA LYS A 363 -10.92 -3.70 20.52
C LYS A 363 -11.86 -2.72 21.22
N ILE A 364 -13.07 -3.16 21.58
CA ILE A 364 -14.04 -2.36 22.36
C ILE A 364 -13.45 -2.00 23.72
N LEU A 365 -12.85 -2.97 24.43
CA LEU A 365 -12.20 -2.74 25.72
C LEU A 365 -11.00 -1.76 25.62
N ALA A 366 -10.21 -1.88 24.56
CA ALA A 366 -9.12 -0.95 24.32
C ALA A 366 -9.62 0.48 24.05
N THR A 367 -10.70 0.62 23.31
CA THR A 367 -11.38 1.90 23.03
C THR A 367 -11.94 2.51 24.31
N GLN A 368 -12.60 1.70 25.16
CA GLN A 368 -13.09 2.12 26.47
C GLN A 368 -11.93 2.62 27.36
N PHE A 369 -10.85 1.87 27.41
CA PHE A 369 -9.66 2.25 28.18
C PHE A 369 -9.13 3.61 27.72
N ALA A 370 -9.00 3.84 26.41
CA ALA A 370 -8.53 5.10 25.84
C ALA A 370 -9.45 6.27 26.23
N ARG A 371 -10.77 6.10 26.09
CA ARG A 371 -11.77 7.13 26.44
C ARG A 371 -11.73 7.49 27.92
N GLU A 372 -11.78 6.49 28.80
CA GLU A 372 -11.87 6.70 30.27
C GLU A 372 -10.58 7.22 30.90
N ASN A 373 -9.42 6.89 30.31
CA ASN A 373 -8.11 7.33 30.81
C ASN A 373 -7.52 8.51 30.03
N ASN A 374 -8.30 9.11 29.12
CA ASN A 374 -7.88 10.25 28.30
C ASN A 374 -6.57 9.99 27.50
N VAL A 375 -6.34 8.75 27.07
CA VAL A 375 -5.23 8.38 26.21
C VAL A 375 -5.59 8.75 24.76
N PRO A 376 -4.71 9.41 23.99
CA PRO A 376 -4.95 9.70 22.58
C PRO A 376 -5.37 8.44 21.83
N PHE A 377 -6.46 8.54 21.07
CA PHE A 377 -7.09 7.42 20.37
C PHE A 377 -7.36 7.76 18.90
N LEU A 378 -7.00 6.84 18.01
CA LEU A 378 -7.39 6.87 16.60
C LEU A 378 -8.05 5.54 16.22
N GLY A 379 -9.32 5.60 15.79
CA GLY A 379 -10.07 4.45 15.26
C GLY A 379 -10.24 4.55 13.74
N ILE A 380 -9.91 3.48 13.00
CA ILE A 380 -9.98 3.46 11.54
C ILE A 380 -10.96 2.39 11.09
N CYS A 381 -11.93 2.76 10.24
CA CYS A 381 -12.93 1.88 9.62
C CYS A 381 -13.68 1.04 10.68
N LEU A 382 -13.39 -0.24 10.83
CA LEU A 382 -13.94 -1.05 11.94
C LEU A 382 -13.64 -0.41 13.31
N GLY A 383 -12.49 0.25 13.47
CA GLY A 383 -12.14 0.95 14.70
C GLY A 383 -13.12 2.07 15.06
N MET A 384 -13.63 2.83 14.08
CA MET A 384 -14.71 3.79 14.30
C MET A 384 -16.03 3.11 14.66
N GLN A 385 -16.39 2.05 13.93
CA GLN A 385 -17.61 1.29 14.21
C GLN A 385 -17.62 0.75 15.65
N LEU A 386 -16.50 0.19 16.10
CA LEU A 386 -16.37 -0.31 17.45
C LEU A 386 -16.33 0.80 18.52
N ALA A 387 -15.82 1.98 18.18
CA ALA A 387 -15.88 3.15 19.07
C ALA A 387 -17.33 3.63 19.27
N THR A 388 -18.16 3.62 18.23
CA THR A 388 -19.60 3.93 18.38
C THR A 388 -20.34 2.87 19.18
N ILE A 389 -20.03 1.59 19.00
CA ILE A 389 -20.61 0.49 19.77
C ILE A 389 -20.18 0.59 21.24
N GLU A 390 -18.91 0.86 21.53
CA GLU A 390 -18.42 1.11 22.89
C GLU A 390 -19.20 2.24 23.57
N TYR A 391 -19.36 3.36 22.87
CA TYR A 391 -20.08 4.53 23.38
C TYR A 391 -21.56 4.21 23.65
N ALA A 392 -22.22 3.49 22.75
CA ALA A 392 -23.59 3.03 22.94
C ALA A 392 -23.73 2.13 24.19
N ARG A 393 -22.83 1.17 24.37
CA ARG A 393 -22.87 0.22 25.50
C ARG A 393 -22.60 0.88 26.84
N ASN A 394 -21.56 1.71 26.92
CA ASN A 394 -21.00 2.17 28.19
C ASN A 394 -21.42 3.60 28.57
N VAL A 395 -21.83 4.44 27.61
CA VAL A 395 -22.31 5.80 27.87
C VAL A 395 -23.85 5.87 27.79
N LEU A 396 -24.46 5.29 26.74
CA LEU A 396 -25.93 5.27 26.61
C LEU A 396 -26.60 4.10 27.39
N GLY A 397 -25.84 3.11 27.87
CA GLY A 397 -26.35 1.96 28.58
C GLY A 397 -27.03 0.89 27.72
N LEU A 398 -26.88 0.94 26.40
CA LEU A 398 -27.43 -0.01 25.43
C LEU A 398 -26.57 -1.28 25.36
N LYS A 399 -26.64 -2.12 26.38
CA LYS A 399 -25.71 -3.26 26.59
C LYS A 399 -25.66 -4.27 25.45
N GLY A 400 -26.72 -4.41 24.65
CA GLY A 400 -26.81 -5.28 23.49
C GLY A 400 -26.36 -4.61 22.16
N ALA A 401 -25.87 -3.38 22.21
CA ALA A 401 -25.48 -2.64 21.01
C ALA A 401 -24.36 -3.36 20.23
N HIS A 402 -24.55 -3.52 18.91
CA HIS A 402 -23.61 -4.21 18.03
C HIS A 402 -23.72 -3.73 16.58
N SER A 403 -22.95 -4.36 15.69
CA SER A 403 -23.05 -4.28 14.24
C SER A 403 -23.84 -5.47 13.71
N THR A 404 -24.74 -5.26 12.75
CA THR A 404 -25.45 -6.36 12.06
C THR A 404 -24.51 -7.24 11.21
N GLU A 405 -23.32 -6.77 10.87
CA GLU A 405 -22.26 -7.60 10.28
C GLU A 405 -21.82 -8.72 11.22
N LEU A 406 -21.77 -8.44 12.52
CA LEU A 406 -21.17 -9.30 13.53
C LEU A 406 -22.23 -10.08 14.34
N ASP A 407 -23.39 -9.48 14.53
CA ASP A 407 -24.57 -10.08 15.14
C ASP A 407 -25.84 -9.59 14.42
N ALA A 408 -26.32 -10.40 13.49
CA ALA A 408 -27.52 -10.09 12.69
C ALA A 408 -28.80 -9.93 13.52
N ASN A 409 -28.80 -10.37 14.77
CA ASN A 409 -29.96 -10.32 15.69
C ASN A 409 -29.79 -9.31 16.82
N THR A 410 -28.81 -8.40 16.72
CA THR A 410 -28.57 -7.40 17.77
C THR A 410 -29.81 -6.57 18.05
N GLU A 411 -30.08 -6.32 19.34
CA GLU A 411 -31.21 -5.49 19.77
C GLU A 411 -31.04 -4.01 19.40
N TYR A 412 -29.78 -3.55 19.34
CA TYR A 412 -29.42 -2.17 19.01
C TYR A 412 -28.39 -2.15 17.88
N PRO A 413 -28.84 -2.15 16.60
CA PRO A 413 -27.96 -2.14 15.43
C PRO A 413 -27.36 -0.76 15.22
N ILE A 414 -26.29 -0.45 15.96
CA ILE A 414 -25.57 0.83 15.87
C ILE A 414 -24.86 0.96 14.52
N ILE A 415 -24.38 -0.15 13.99
CA ILE A 415 -23.77 -0.26 12.66
C ILE A 415 -24.63 -1.22 11.84
N ASP A 416 -25.03 -0.78 10.65
CA ASP A 416 -25.96 -1.52 9.80
C ASP A 416 -25.62 -1.34 8.31
N PHE A 417 -26.31 -2.06 7.44
CA PHE A 417 -26.19 -1.90 5.99
C PHE A 417 -26.57 -0.50 5.52
N LEU A 418 -25.97 -0.07 4.42
CA LEU A 418 -26.49 1.05 3.65
C LEU A 418 -27.93 0.74 3.19
N PRO A 419 -28.85 1.72 3.24
CA PRO A 419 -30.27 1.51 2.90
C PRO A 419 -30.54 0.90 1.51
N ASP A 420 -29.60 1.03 0.58
CA ASP A 420 -29.72 0.59 -0.82
C ASP A 420 -28.93 -0.70 -1.15
N GLN A 421 -28.33 -1.37 -0.15
CA GLN A 421 -27.56 -2.61 -0.35
C GLN A 421 -28.39 -3.84 0.05
N ASN A 422 -28.58 -4.80 -0.86
CA ASN A 422 -29.24 -6.06 -0.62
C ASN A 422 -28.24 -7.22 -0.49
N ASP A 423 -28.56 -8.21 0.36
CA ASP A 423 -27.77 -9.43 0.66
C ASP A 423 -27.50 -10.38 -0.54
N SER A 424 -27.95 -10.04 -1.75
CA SER A 424 -28.07 -10.99 -2.85
C SER A 424 -26.92 -10.99 -3.85
N VAL A 425 -25.77 -10.34 -3.56
CA VAL A 425 -24.70 -10.17 -4.53
C VAL A 425 -23.39 -10.79 -4.02
N ASP A 426 -22.55 -11.23 -4.96
CA ASP A 426 -21.22 -11.77 -4.71
C ASP A 426 -20.42 -10.92 -3.70
N ILE A 427 -19.67 -11.57 -2.79
CA ILE A 427 -18.91 -10.89 -1.73
C ILE A 427 -17.91 -9.87 -2.32
N GLY A 428 -17.37 -10.13 -3.51
CA GLY A 428 -16.48 -9.22 -4.22
C GLY A 428 -17.24 -8.13 -4.98
N GLY A 429 -16.81 -6.86 -4.83
CA GLY A 429 -17.32 -5.72 -5.60
C GLY A 429 -18.56 -5.02 -5.02
N THR A 430 -18.96 -5.31 -3.78
CA THR A 430 -20.15 -4.70 -3.11
C THR A 430 -19.79 -3.69 -2.03
N LEU A 431 -18.50 -3.41 -1.85
CA LEU A 431 -18.00 -2.44 -0.88
C LEU A 431 -18.13 -1.00 -1.41
N ARG A 432 -18.21 -0.03 -0.49
CA ARG A 432 -17.91 1.35 -0.80
C ARG A 432 -16.39 1.47 -0.93
N LEU A 433 -15.92 1.67 -2.16
CA LEU A 433 -14.50 1.60 -2.52
C LEU A 433 -14.02 2.87 -3.19
N GLY A 434 -12.83 3.34 -2.80
CA GLY A 434 -12.16 4.48 -3.40
C GLY A 434 -12.48 5.81 -2.72
N LEU A 435 -12.28 6.88 -3.44
CA LEU A 435 -12.28 8.25 -2.93
C LEU A 435 -13.70 8.80 -2.81
N TYR A 436 -14.09 9.24 -1.60
CA TYR A 436 -15.38 9.89 -1.33
C TYR A 436 -15.19 11.18 -0.55
N PRO A 437 -16.10 12.17 -0.76
CA PRO A 437 -16.05 13.43 -0.05
C PRO A 437 -16.53 13.28 1.39
N CYS A 438 -15.83 13.96 2.31
CA CYS A 438 -16.21 14.14 3.69
C CYS A 438 -16.26 15.63 4.02
N LYS A 439 -17.43 16.13 4.43
CA LYS A 439 -17.62 17.50 4.91
C LYS A 439 -17.32 17.55 6.40
N LEU A 440 -16.39 18.42 6.79
CA LEU A 440 -15.93 18.57 8.17
C LEU A 440 -16.73 19.63 8.92
N LYS A 441 -17.02 19.37 10.18
CA LYS A 441 -17.67 20.30 11.09
C LYS A 441 -16.65 21.33 11.57
N ASP A 442 -16.96 22.61 11.39
CA ASP A 442 -16.11 23.72 11.83
C ASP A 442 -15.84 23.66 13.35
N GLY A 443 -14.60 23.97 13.74
CA GLY A 443 -14.13 23.91 15.13
C GLY A 443 -13.97 22.52 15.71
N SER A 444 -14.06 21.46 14.89
CA SER A 444 -13.74 20.09 15.29
C SER A 444 -12.24 19.81 15.18
N LYS A 445 -11.74 18.82 15.95
CA LYS A 445 -10.33 18.36 15.84
C LYS A 445 -10.01 17.93 14.41
N ALA A 446 -10.95 17.27 13.75
CA ALA A 446 -10.78 16.85 12.36
C ALA A 446 -10.63 18.08 11.44
N SER A 447 -11.49 19.13 11.58
CA SER A 447 -11.39 20.33 10.75
C SER A 447 -10.09 21.11 10.99
N GLU A 448 -9.63 21.16 12.24
CA GLU A 448 -8.34 21.77 12.60
C GLU A 448 -7.17 21.00 11.98
N ALA A 449 -7.19 19.65 12.04
CA ALA A 449 -6.16 18.81 11.47
C ALA A 449 -6.02 19.00 9.96
N TYR A 450 -7.12 18.97 9.22
CA TYR A 450 -7.12 19.12 7.76
C TYR A 450 -6.98 20.56 7.28
N GLY A 451 -7.45 21.53 8.05
CA GLY A 451 -7.48 22.95 7.64
C GLY A 451 -8.38 23.22 6.43
N LYS A 452 -9.41 22.39 6.21
CA LYS A 452 -10.34 22.43 5.06
C LYS A 452 -11.75 22.08 5.52
N GLU A 453 -12.76 22.59 4.81
CA GLU A 453 -14.17 22.24 5.05
C GLU A 453 -14.56 20.91 4.39
N LEU A 454 -13.98 20.61 3.23
CA LEU A 454 -14.27 19.40 2.45
C LEU A 454 -12.97 18.66 2.14
N VAL A 455 -12.93 17.38 2.45
CA VAL A 455 -11.81 16.50 2.17
C VAL A 455 -12.27 15.25 1.40
N TYR A 456 -11.34 14.57 0.79
CA TYR A 456 -11.61 13.34 0.05
C TYR A 456 -10.70 12.24 0.58
N GLU A 457 -11.31 11.11 0.98
CA GLU A 457 -10.59 10.00 1.59
C GLU A 457 -11.05 8.67 1.01
N ARG A 458 -10.17 7.66 1.07
CA ARG A 458 -10.42 6.34 0.49
C ARG A 458 -11.18 5.45 1.45
N HIS A 459 -12.22 4.78 0.95
CA HIS A 459 -13.08 3.87 1.70
C HIS A 459 -12.89 2.42 1.26
N ARG A 460 -13.13 1.49 2.20
CA ARG A 460 -13.20 0.05 1.96
C ARG A 460 -14.06 -0.60 3.02
N HIS A 461 -15.39 -0.45 2.93
CA HIS A 461 -16.34 -1.01 3.88
C HIS A 461 -17.73 -1.17 3.27
N ARG A 462 -18.59 -1.92 3.96
CA ARG A 462 -19.99 -2.18 3.55
C ARG A 462 -20.98 -1.62 4.53
N TYR A 463 -20.63 -1.61 5.83
CA TYR A 463 -21.51 -1.22 6.92
C TYR A 463 -21.24 0.22 7.32
N GLU A 464 -22.30 0.90 7.78
CA GLU A 464 -22.30 2.31 8.12
C GLU A 464 -22.96 2.54 9.48
N PHE A 465 -22.70 3.72 10.06
CA PHE A 465 -23.38 4.15 11.29
C PHE A 465 -24.88 4.34 11.04
N ASN A 466 -25.72 3.77 11.94
CA ASN A 466 -27.16 3.90 11.88
C ASN A 466 -27.62 5.23 12.49
N ASN A 467 -28.15 6.12 11.65
CA ASN A 467 -28.58 7.46 12.06
C ASN A 467 -29.74 7.49 13.08
N GLU A 468 -30.44 6.38 13.31
CA GLU A 468 -31.49 6.32 14.37
C GLU A 468 -30.90 6.59 15.76
N TYR A 469 -29.62 6.31 15.98
CA TYR A 469 -28.92 6.55 17.24
C TYR A 469 -28.20 7.88 17.32
N ARG A 470 -28.19 8.66 16.24
CA ARG A 470 -27.38 9.89 16.12
C ARG A 470 -27.74 10.93 17.17
N GLU A 471 -29.03 11.26 17.29
CA GLU A 471 -29.52 12.27 18.24
C GLU A 471 -29.20 11.89 19.70
N ALA A 472 -29.36 10.63 20.05
CA ALA A 472 -29.07 10.16 21.41
C ALA A 472 -27.56 10.24 21.73
N MET A 473 -26.69 9.93 20.76
CA MET A 473 -25.25 10.02 20.93
C MET A 473 -24.75 11.46 20.99
N GLU A 474 -25.31 12.35 20.17
CA GLU A 474 -25.00 13.79 20.22
C GLU A 474 -25.42 14.40 21.57
N ALA A 475 -26.59 14.04 22.07
CA ALA A 475 -27.06 14.49 23.39
C ALA A 475 -26.17 13.99 24.54
N ALA A 476 -25.50 12.88 24.37
CA ALA A 476 -24.54 12.33 25.34
C ALA A 476 -23.12 12.89 25.18
N GLY A 477 -22.84 13.71 24.14
CA GLY A 477 -21.57 14.40 23.96
C GLY A 477 -20.66 13.87 22.83
N LEU A 478 -21.09 12.84 22.08
CA LEU A 478 -20.36 12.41 20.88
C LEU A 478 -20.58 13.44 19.76
N VAL A 479 -19.51 13.84 19.09
CA VAL A 479 -19.57 14.77 17.97
C VAL A 479 -19.36 14.02 16.66
N PHE A 480 -20.31 14.17 15.74
CA PHE A 480 -20.16 13.73 14.35
C PHE A 480 -19.47 14.86 13.57
N SER A 481 -18.15 14.78 13.52
CA SER A 481 -17.29 15.85 12.98
C SER A 481 -17.02 15.74 11.49
N GLY A 482 -17.33 14.60 10.88
CA GLY A 482 -17.28 14.40 9.44
C GLY A 482 -18.52 13.68 8.95
N THR A 483 -19.10 14.16 7.85
CA THR A 483 -20.26 13.52 7.19
C THR A 483 -20.12 13.57 5.68
N SER A 484 -20.89 12.73 4.97
CA SER A 484 -21.10 12.94 3.54
C SER A 484 -21.70 14.35 3.29
N PRO A 485 -21.51 14.96 2.10
CA PRO A 485 -22.01 16.31 1.83
C PRO A 485 -23.52 16.50 2.02
N ASP A 486 -24.31 15.44 1.84
CA ASP A 486 -25.75 15.41 2.09
C ASP A 486 -26.12 15.15 3.58
N GLY A 487 -25.12 14.93 4.43
CA GLY A 487 -25.24 14.69 5.87
C GLY A 487 -25.77 13.31 6.27
N LYS A 488 -25.99 12.40 5.32
CA LYS A 488 -26.59 11.09 5.57
C LYS A 488 -25.62 10.05 6.14
N LEU A 489 -24.36 10.08 5.71
CA LEU A 489 -23.36 9.14 6.17
C LEU A 489 -22.42 9.81 7.17
N VAL A 490 -22.11 9.09 8.24
CA VAL A 490 -21.15 9.53 9.25
C VAL A 490 -19.77 9.02 8.87
N GLU A 491 -18.84 9.96 8.69
CA GLU A 491 -17.47 9.66 8.26
C GLU A 491 -16.43 9.80 9.38
N ILE A 492 -16.67 10.71 10.34
CA ILE A 492 -15.77 10.93 11.49
C ILE A 492 -16.60 11.18 12.73
N ILE A 493 -16.17 10.58 13.84
CA ILE A 493 -16.65 10.86 15.19
C ILE A 493 -15.51 11.36 16.05
N GLU A 494 -15.82 12.20 17.05
CA GLU A 494 -14.85 12.63 18.05
C GLU A 494 -15.48 12.92 19.41
N LEU A 495 -14.65 12.84 20.47
CA LEU A 495 -14.99 13.28 21.81
C LEU A 495 -14.16 14.53 22.13
N PRO A 496 -14.80 15.74 22.19
CA PRO A 496 -14.10 17.00 22.44
C PRO A 496 -13.40 17.06 23.80
N GLU A 497 -13.99 16.42 24.81
CA GLU A 497 -13.49 16.42 26.18
C GLU A 497 -12.16 15.64 26.34
N ASN A 498 -11.87 14.70 25.45
CA ASN A 498 -10.61 13.97 25.44
C ASN A 498 -9.52 14.77 24.72
N ASN A 499 -8.26 14.58 25.14
CA ASN A 499 -7.11 15.21 24.49
C ASN A 499 -7.12 14.99 22.97
N PHE A 500 -7.23 13.72 22.55
CA PHE A 500 -7.47 13.34 21.16
C PHE A 500 -8.24 12.01 21.14
N PHE A 501 -9.51 12.06 20.80
CA PHE A 501 -10.30 10.86 20.54
C PHE A 501 -11.07 11.08 19.25
N VAL A 502 -10.51 10.53 18.16
CA VAL A 502 -11.04 10.68 16.81
C VAL A 502 -11.12 9.30 16.16
N ALA A 503 -12.21 9.04 15.46
CA ALA A 503 -12.31 7.84 14.66
C ALA A 503 -12.99 8.13 13.31
N CYS A 504 -12.53 7.47 12.24
CA CYS A 504 -13.01 7.68 10.88
C CYS A 504 -13.42 6.39 10.19
N GLN A 505 -14.42 6.46 9.30
CA GLN A 505 -14.92 5.32 8.54
C GLN A 505 -14.02 4.98 7.35
N PHE A 506 -13.34 5.97 6.80
CA PHE A 506 -12.38 5.83 5.72
C PHE A 506 -11.00 5.35 6.20
N HIS A 507 -10.09 5.12 5.26
CA HIS A 507 -8.73 4.64 5.48
C HIS A 507 -7.69 5.76 5.22
N PRO A 508 -7.44 6.66 6.18
CA PRO A 508 -6.53 7.80 6.01
C PRO A 508 -5.07 7.36 5.82
N GLU A 509 -4.70 6.18 6.31
CA GLU A 509 -3.36 5.61 6.16
C GLU A 509 -2.92 5.47 4.70
N LEU A 510 -3.87 5.23 3.78
CA LEU A 510 -3.59 4.95 2.37
C LEU A 510 -3.05 6.17 1.60
N VAL A 511 -3.29 7.38 2.10
CA VAL A 511 -2.86 8.62 1.43
C VAL A 511 -1.68 9.31 2.10
N SER A 512 -1.13 8.73 3.17
CA SER A 512 0.03 9.30 3.86
C SER A 512 1.32 9.18 3.03
N ARG A 513 2.15 10.22 3.08
CA ARG A 513 3.46 10.30 2.41
C ARG A 513 4.55 10.67 3.42
N PRO A 514 5.81 10.25 3.22
CA PRO A 514 6.88 10.57 4.17
C PRO A 514 7.14 12.07 4.31
N ASN A 515 6.98 12.83 3.24
CA ASN A 515 7.13 14.29 3.21
C ASN A 515 5.80 15.05 3.41
N ARG A 516 4.66 14.35 3.40
CA ARG A 516 3.32 14.92 3.58
C ARG A 516 2.43 13.98 4.39
N PRO A 517 2.66 13.89 5.71
CA PRO A 517 1.90 13.01 6.60
C PRO A 517 0.41 13.31 6.57
N GLN A 518 -0.39 12.27 6.67
CA GLN A 518 -1.84 12.40 6.72
C GLN A 518 -2.27 13.15 8.00
N PRO A 519 -3.17 14.15 7.90
CA PRO A 519 -3.46 15.08 8.98
C PRO A 519 -3.96 14.45 10.28
N LEU A 520 -4.84 13.43 10.22
CA LEU A 520 -5.34 12.77 11.44
C LEU A 520 -4.22 12.01 12.16
N PHE A 521 -3.34 11.36 11.43
CA PHE A 521 -2.16 10.70 12.01
C PHE A 521 -1.18 11.70 12.61
N ARG A 522 -0.94 12.83 11.91
CA ARG A 522 -0.07 13.89 12.42
C ARG A 522 -0.57 14.41 13.76
N ASP A 523 -1.84 14.75 13.86
CA ASP A 523 -2.39 15.35 15.09
C ASP A 523 -2.62 14.30 16.19
N PHE A 524 -2.87 13.04 15.84
CA PHE A 524 -2.89 11.92 16.76
C PHE A 524 -1.53 11.74 17.47
N ILE A 525 -0.44 11.73 16.70
CA ILE A 525 0.91 11.68 17.29
C ILE A 525 1.23 12.98 18.04
N GLY A 526 0.82 14.14 17.50
CA GLY A 526 0.98 15.44 18.18
C GLY A 526 0.33 15.50 19.55
N ALA A 527 -0.79 14.81 19.75
CA ALA A 527 -1.46 14.74 21.04
C ALA A 527 -0.67 14.00 22.12
N THR A 528 0.32 13.18 21.77
CA THR A 528 1.19 12.50 22.74
C THR A 528 2.22 13.42 23.40
N PHE A 529 2.32 14.68 22.96
CA PHE A 529 3.24 15.69 23.49
C PHE A 529 2.55 16.76 24.36
N LYS A 530 1.25 16.64 24.55
CA LYS A 530 0.42 17.60 25.31
C LYS A 530 0.21 17.16 26.77
#